data_f976abbf81be7e1cb6eadb77c348821a
#
_entry.id   f976abbf81be7e1cb6eadb77c348821a
#
_cell.length_a   1.000
_cell.length_b   1.000
_cell.length_c   1.000
_cell.angle_alpha   90.00
_cell.angle_beta   90.00
_cell.angle_gamma   90.00
#
_symmetry.space_group_name_H-M   'P 1'
#
loop_
_entity.id
_entity.type
_entity.pdbx_description
1 polymer ?
#
loop_
_entity_poly.entity_id
_entity_poly.type
_entity_poly.pdbx_seq_one_letter_code
_entity_poly.pdbx_strand_id
1 'polypeptide(L)'
;MPPAAKFAADWEAGWNSHDLDRIMAHYSPDIVFRSKKALALVGTGEVRGHNALRAYWQAALDKQPDLHFTVRDVFAGHEMMVITYENHRGVLAAETLYFGADGLVIQAAACHAG
;
A
#
# COMPACT_ATOMS: atom_id res chain seq x y z
N MET A 1 12.94 -9.49 5.58
CA MET A 1 11.55 -9.38 5.07
C MET A 1 10.65 -10.32 5.88
N PRO A 2 9.46 -9.88 6.27
CA PRO A 2 8.52 -10.78 6.94
C PRO A 2 8.01 -11.88 6.00
N PRO A 3 7.43 -12.97 6.53
CA PRO A 3 6.79 -13.98 5.67
C PRO A 3 5.70 -13.36 4.81
N ALA A 4 5.73 -13.63 3.51
CA ALA A 4 4.89 -12.92 2.54
C ALA A 4 3.39 -13.09 2.81
N ALA A 5 2.93 -14.32 3.07
CA ALA A 5 1.51 -14.58 3.32
C ALA A 5 1.01 -13.88 4.58
N LYS A 6 1.83 -13.85 5.65
CA LYS A 6 1.50 -13.16 6.89
C LYS A 6 1.44 -11.65 6.69
N PHE A 7 2.44 -11.09 6.00
CA PHE A 7 2.45 -9.67 5.69
C PHE A 7 1.21 -9.27 4.88
N ALA A 8 0.88 -10.01 3.84
CA ALA A 8 -0.28 -9.72 2.99
C ALA A 8 -1.58 -9.76 3.78
N ALA A 9 -1.75 -10.71 4.70
CA ALA A 9 -2.92 -10.79 5.56
C ALA A 9 -3.01 -9.58 6.51
N ASP A 10 -1.89 -9.19 7.11
CA ASP A 10 -1.83 -8.01 7.99
C ASP A 10 -2.07 -6.71 7.20
N TRP A 11 -1.53 -6.62 5.99
CA TRP A 11 -1.73 -5.50 5.07
C TRP A 11 -3.21 -5.34 4.70
N GLU A 12 -3.86 -6.43 4.31
CA GLU A 12 -5.29 -6.45 3.98
C GLU A 12 -6.14 -6.02 5.18
N ALA A 13 -5.90 -6.63 6.34
CA ALA A 13 -6.64 -6.32 7.56
C ALA A 13 -6.43 -4.86 8.00
N GLY A 14 -5.21 -4.34 7.85
CA GLY A 14 -4.88 -2.95 8.15
C GLY A 14 -5.67 -1.98 7.29
N TRP A 15 -5.64 -2.15 5.98
CA TRP A 15 -6.42 -1.32 5.05
C TRP A 15 -7.92 -1.39 5.33
N ASN A 16 -8.45 -2.59 5.55
CA ASN A 16 -9.88 -2.80 5.79
C ASN A 16 -10.34 -2.25 7.14
N SER A 17 -9.44 -2.09 8.09
CA SER A 17 -9.73 -1.42 9.37
C SER A 17 -9.88 0.09 9.24
N HIS A 18 -9.33 0.71 8.19
CA HIS A 18 -9.20 2.15 7.99
C HIS A 18 -8.37 2.86 9.07
N ASP A 19 -7.65 2.11 9.90
CA ASP A 19 -6.76 2.64 10.93
C ASP A 19 -5.40 3.00 10.30
N LEU A 20 -5.17 4.28 10.10
CA LEU A 20 -3.96 4.78 9.44
C LEU A 20 -2.68 4.44 10.21
N ASP A 21 -2.71 4.46 11.53
CA ASP A 21 -1.54 4.08 12.34
C ASP A 21 -1.17 2.63 12.07
N ARG A 22 -2.15 1.75 11.97
CA ARG A 22 -1.95 0.34 11.66
C ARG A 22 -1.40 0.14 10.24
N ILE A 23 -1.93 0.87 9.27
CA ILE A 23 -1.46 0.82 7.88
C ILE A 23 -0.01 1.31 7.81
N MET A 24 0.28 2.46 8.38
CA MET A 24 1.59 3.11 8.32
C MET A 24 2.69 2.36 9.07
N ALA A 25 2.35 1.50 10.02
CA ALA A 25 3.32 0.74 10.80
C ALA A 25 4.22 -0.18 9.96
N HIS A 26 3.78 -0.56 8.74
CA HIS A 26 4.56 -1.39 7.84
C HIS A 26 5.64 -0.62 7.05
N TYR A 27 5.61 0.70 7.07
CA TYR A 27 6.39 1.55 6.15
C TYR A 27 7.49 2.30 6.87
N SER A 28 8.67 2.36 6.23
CA SER A 28 9.83 3.11 6.72
C SER A 28 9.54 4.62 6.75
N PRO A 29 10.16 5.37 7.68
CA PRO A 29 10.13 6.84 7.62
C PRO A 29 10.60 7.42 6.29
N ASP A 30 11.48 6.70 5.56
CA ASP A 30 12.05 7.13 4.28
C ASP A 30 11.31 6.55 3.08
N ILE A 31 10.10 6.06 3.25
CA ILE A 31 9.29 5.44 2.18
C ILE A 31 9.19 6.33 0.95
N VAL A 32 9.32 5.71 -0.23
CA VAL A 32 8.98 6.32 -1.52
C VAL A 32 7.87 5.48 -2.15
N PHE A 33 6.76 6.11 -2.42
CA PHE A 33 5.56 5.45 -2.94
C PHE A 33 5.12 6.08 -4.26
N ARG A 34 4.85 5.27 -5.28
CA ARG A 34 4.41 5.72 -6.60
C ARG A 34 3.00 5.22 -6.90
N SER A 35 2.14 6.12 -7.39
CA SER A 35 0.77 5.78 -7.79
C SER A 35 0.18 6.87 -8.68
N LYS A 36 -0.52 6.47 -9.74
CA LYS A 36 -1.33 7.40 -10.55
C LYS A 36 -2.46 8.03 -9.74
N LYS A 37 -2.98 7.31 -8.75
CA LYS A 37 -4.03 7.84 -7.88
C LYS A 37 -3.50 8.95 -6.98
N ALA A 38 -2.25 8.84 -6.53
CA ALA A 38 -1.61 9.92 -5.80
C ALA A 38 -1.48 11.18 -6.66
N LEU A 39 -1.07 11.02 -7.93
CA LEU A 39 -0.99 12.13 -8.86
C LEU A 39 -2.35 12.85 -8.99
N ALA A 40 -3.43 12.10 -9.13
CA ALA A 40 -4.77 12.66 -9.27
C ALA A 40 -5.27 13.33 -8.00
N LEU A 41 -4.93 12.81 -6.81
CA LEU A 41 -5.49 13.27 -5.55
C LEU A 41 -4.67 14.37 -4.86
N VAL A 42 -3.33 14.27 -4.91
CA VAL A 42 -2.42 15.20 -4.20
C VAL A 42 -1.43 15.92 -5.12
N GLY A 43 -1.52 15.73 -6.44
CA GLY A 43 -0.74 16.46 -7.43
C GLY A 43 0.66 15.95 -7.71
N THR A 44 1.06 14.83 -7.08
CA THR A 44 2.32 14.16 -7.37
C THR A 44 2.13 12.66 -7.44
N GLY A 45 2.75 12.02 -8.43
CA GLY A 45 2.73 10.56 -8.59
C GLY A 45 3.79 9.84 -7.78
N GLU A 46 4.71 10.56 -7.17
CA GLU A 46 5.75 10.03 -6.30
C GLU A 46 5.68 10.74 -4.95
N VAL A 47 5.30 9.98 -3.93
CA VAL A 47 5.12 10.49 -2.56
C VAL A 47 6.31 10.04 -1.73
N ARG A 48 7.01 10.99 -1.11
CA ARG A 48 8.24 10.74 -0.36
C ARG A 48 8.06 11.04 1.11
N GLY A 49 8.42 10.08 1.94
CA GLY A 49 8.41 10.19 3.40
C GLY A 49 7.08 9.81 4.02
N HIS A 50 7.17 9.46 5.30
CA HIS A 50 6.07 8.91 6.08
C HIS A 50 4.90 9.91 6.23
N ASN A 51 5.23 11.17 6.50
CA ASN A 51 4.19 12.20 6.70
C ASN A 51 3.40 12.48 5.42
N ALA A 52 4.08 12.58 4.28
CA ALA A 52 3.42 12.82 2.99
C ALA A 52 2.56 11.63 2.57
N LEU A 53 3.06 10.41 2.80
CA LEU A 53 2.31 9.18 2.51
C LEU A 53 1.06 9.08 3.37
N ARG A 54 1.18 9.38 4.66
CA ARG A 54 0.04 9.41 5.59
C ARG A 54 -1.02 10.41 5.14
N ALA A 55 -0.60 11.61 4.74
CA ALA A 55 -1.52 12.65 4.26
C ALA A 55 -2.25 12.21 3.00
N TYR A 56 -1.56 11.58 2.05
CA TYR A 56 -2.19 11.04 0.85
C TYR A 56 -3.22 9.96 1.18
N TRP A 57 -2.86 8.98 2.00
CA TRP A 57 -3.77 7.88 2.36
C TRP A 57 -4.94 8.35 3.23
N GLN A 58 -4.73 9.35 4.08
CA GLN A 58 -5.85 9.97 4.82
C GLN A 58 -6.87 10.58 3.85
N ALA A 59 -6.39 11.33 2.86
CA ALA A 59 -7.25 11.92 1.84
C ALA A 59 -7.99 10.85 1.02
N ALA A 60 -7.28 9.74 0.70
CA ALA A 60 -7.88 8.62 -0.02
C ALA A 60 -9.00 7.94 0.78
N LEU A 61 -8.77 7.70 2.06
CA LEU A 61 -9.79 7.09 2.95
C LEU A 61 -10.97 8.03 3.16
N ASP A 62 -10.72 9.34 3.33
CA ASP A 62 -11.79 10.33 3.48
C ASP A 62 -12.69 10.37 2.24
N LYS A 63 -12.10 10.23 1.05
CA LYS A 63 -12.83 10.22 -0.21
C LYS A 63 -13.56 8.91 -0.48
N GLN A 64 -13.09 7.81 0.11
CA GLN A 64 -13.64 6.47 -0.09
C GLN A 64 -13.92 5.79 1.25
N PRO A 65 -14.97 6.23 1.98
CA PRO A 65 -15.27 5.68 3.31
C PRO A 65 -15.68 4.20 3.26
N ASP A 66 -16.03 3.69 2.10
CA ASP A 66 -16.39 2.28 1.85
C ASP A 66 -15.23 1.44 1.29
N LEU A 67 -14.00 1.98 1.28
CA LEU A 67 -12.84 1.26 0.77
C LEU A 67 -12.69 -0.10 1.45
N HIS A 68 -12.54 -1.13 0.62
CA HIS A 68 -12.31 -2.51 1.05
C HIS A 68 -11.44 -3.23 0.01
N PHE A 69 -10.39 -3.90 0.47
CA PHE A 69 -9.49 -4.68 -0.37
C PHE A 69 -9.68 -6.17 -0.11
N THR A 70 -9.68 -6.96 -1.18
CA THR A 70 -9.64 -8.41 -1.11
C THR A 70 -8.38 -8.89 -1.82
N VAL A 71 -7.43 -9.43 -1.06
CA VAL A 71 -6.18 -9.97 -1.60
C VAL A 71 -6.49 -11.20 -2.44
N ARG A 72 -5.88 -11.26 -3.63
CA ARG A 72 -6.00 -12.38 -4.57
C ARG A 72 -4.79 -13.29 -4.50
N ASP A 73 -3.61 -12.75 -4.83
CA ASP A 73 -2.37 -13.50 -4.92
C ASP A 73 -1.24 -12.74 -4.24
N VAL A 74 -0.24 -13.49 -3.76
CA VAL A 74 0.96 -12.95 -3.16
C VAL A 74 2.16 -13.63 -3.80
N PHE A 75 3.08 -12.83 -4.33
CA PHE A 75 4.31 -13.31 -4.97
C PHE A 75 5.50 -12.82 -4.16
N ALA A 76 6.33 -13.73 -3.67
CA ALA A 76 7.51 -13.39 -2.89
C ALA A 76 8.77 -13.42 -3.76
N GLY A 77 9.62 -12.41 -3.62
CA GLY A 77 10.92 -12.32 -4.25
C GLY A 77 12.03 -12.07 -3.22
N HIS A 78 13.21 -11.69 -3.66
CA HIS A 78 14.31 -11.34 -2.75
C HIS A 78 14.05 -9.96 -2.16
N GLU A 79 13.78 -9.91 -0.85
CA GLU A 79 13.48 -8.67 -0.10
C GLU A 79 12.39 -7.81 -0.78
N MET A 80 11.46 -8.48 -1.45
CA MET A 80 10.32 -7.84 -2.09
C MET A 80 9.13 -8.78 -2.23
N MET A 81 7.96 -8.23 -2.44
CA MET A 81 6.77 -9.00 -2.78
C MET A 81 5.83 -8.19 -3.67
N VAL A 82 4.94 -8.90 -4.35
CA VAL A 82 3.82 -8.30 -5.08
C VAL A 82 2.53 -8.87 -4.48
N ILE A 83 1.62 -7.98 -4.13
CA ILE A 83 0.28 -8.35 -3.66
C ILE A 83 -0.71 -7.91 -4.73
N THR A 84 -1.47 -8.86 -5.27
CA THR A 84 -2.59 -8.51 -6.16
C THR A 84 -3.88 -8.53 -5.38
N TYR A 85 -4.76 -7.58 -5.67
CA TYR A 85 -5.99 -7.42 -4.92
C TYR A 85 -7.08 -6.79 -5.77
N GLU A 86 -8.30 -6.89 -5.28
CA GLU A 86 -9.47 -6.25 -5.86
C GLU A 86 -10.04 -5.26 -4.85
N ASN A 87 -10.38 -4.06 -5.32
CA ASN A 87 -10.99 -3.05 -4.44
C ASN A 87 -12.51 -3.23 -4.37
N HIS A 88 -13.16 -2.40 -3.56
CA HIS A 88 -14.62 -2.43 -3.34
C HIS A 88 -15.45 -2.13 -4.59
N ARG A 89 -14.82 -1.62 -5.67
CA ARG A 89 -15.46 -1.34 -6.96
C ARG A 89 -15.16 -2.42 -8.01
N GLY A 90 -14.50 -3.52 -7.60
CA GLY A 90 -14.14 -4.60 -8.50
C GLY A 90 -12.92 -4.31 -9.38
N VAL A 91 -12.14 -3.26 -9.09
CA VAL A 91 -10.92 -2.95 -9.85
C VAL A 91 -9.77 -3.78 -9.32
N LEU A 92 -9.09 -4.48 -10.22
CA LEU A 92 -7.88 -5.23 -9.90
C LEU A 92 -6.68 -4.31 -9.82
N ALA A 93 -5.81 -4.57 -8.86
CA ALA A 93 -4.61 -3.79 -8.62
C ALA A 93 -3.46 -4.69 -8.17
N ALA A 94 -2.24 -4.16 -8.27
CA ALA A 94 -1.03 -4.81 -7.78
C ALA A 94 -0.19 -3.80 -7.01
N GLU A 95 0.22 -4.20 -5.80
CA GLU A 95 1.20 -3.48 -4.98
C GLU A 95 2.54 -4.19 -5.09
N THR A 96 3.58 -3.46 -5.45
CA THR A 96 4.96 -3.94 -5.37
C THR A 96 5.62 -3.30 -4.16
N LEU A 97 6.24 -4.11 -3.32
CA LEU A 97 6.78 -3.67 -2.03
C LEU A 97 8.23 -4.15 -1.90
N TYR A 98 9.14 -3.21 -1.67
CA TYR A 98 10.55 -3.49 -1.41
C TYR A 98 10.84 -3.26 0.06
N PHE A 99 11.53 -4.21 0.71
CA PHE A 99 11.78 -4.18 2.15
C PHE A 99 13.23 -3.82 2.47
N GLY A 100 13.42 -3.00 3.49
CA GLY A 100 14.72 -2.72 4.06
C GLY A 100 15.18 -3.80 5.03
N ALA A 101 16.42 -3.67 5.51
CA ALA A 101 17.02 -4.63 6.44
C ALA A 101 16.25 -4.75 7.77
N ASP A 102 15.51 -3.72 8.15
CA ASP A 102 14.70 -3.67 9.37
C ASP A 102 13.30 -4.31 9.19
N GLY A 103 13.00 -4.83 8.00
CA GLY A 103 11.70 -5.44 7.69
C GLY A 103 10.59 -4.45 7.36
N LEU A 104 10.89 -3.15 7.28
CA LEU A 104 9.92 -2.13 6.86
C LEU A 104 9.99 -1.91 5.35
N VAL A 105 8.87 -1.49 4.78
CA VAL A 105 8.77 -1.17 3.35
C VAL A 105 9.48 0.16 3.09
N ILE A 106 10.49 0.14 2.23
CA ILE A 106 11.30 1.32 1.90
C ILE A 106 10.91 1.93 0.56
N GLN A 107 10.32 1.15 -0.33
CA GLN A 107 9.83 1.59 -1.63
C GLN A 107 8.62 0.75 -2.02
N ALA A 108 7.61 1.39 -2.55
CA ALA A 108 6.42 0.70 -3.00
C ALA A 108 5.78 1.42 -4.20
N ALA A 109 4.98 0.67 -4.94
CA ALA A 109 4.25 1.22 -6.07
C ALA A 109 2.92 0.47 -6.23
N ALA A 110 1.87 1.21 -6.59
CA ALA A 110 0.57 0.66 -6.90
C ALA A 110 0.26 0.84 -8.40
N CYS A 111 -0.17 -0.25 -9.03
CA CYS A 111 -0.69 -0.23 -10.39
C CYS A 111 -2.13 -0.72 -10.37
N HIS A 112 -2.98 -0.15 -11.22
CA HIS A 112 -4.40 -0.50 -11.30
C HIS A 112 -4.77 -0.92 -12.71
N ALA A 113 -5.62 -1.94 -12.83
CA ALA A 113 -6.16 -2.39 -14.10
C ALA A 113 -7.14 -1.35 -14.67
N GLY A 114 -7.20 -1.28 -15.96
CA GLY A 114 -8.06 -0.34 -16.69
C GLY A 114 -7.35 0.95 -17.02
#